data_9a2aa0841491d5f64a1261a8fc08d39d
#
_entry.id   9a2aa0841491d5f64a1261a8fc08d39d
#
_cell.length_a   1.000
_cell.length_b   1.000
_cell.length_c   1.000
_cell.angle_alpha   90.00
_cell.angle_beta   90.00
_cell.angle_gamma   90.00
#
_symmetry.space_group_name_H-M   'P 1'
#
loop_
_entity.id
_entity.type
_entity.pdbx_description
1 polymer ?
#
loop_
_entity_poly.entity_id
_entity_poly.type
_entity_poly.pdbx_seq_one_letter_code
_entity_poly.pdbx_strand_id
1 'polypeptide(L)'
;VPLGLWETVHAGVLRWLETGIRPDARPDPKPSKVKSPSGRKGATPAVPEQRPQWPLPDTGLCGVKSRNMYSAFPKGDVLIEIAILEKRHDDALAWFARIPRRDTFGWGYGGGLGAAVAEAVQETHPDAALDIWRRQAEGEIARVNPAAYQTAGAYLEKMKAVYARLGRDPEWTALIADLRAKNRPKRRLTEVLDRLEGIAKKAGKIIG
;
A
#
# COMPACT_ATOMS: atom_id res chain seq x y z
N VAL A 1 7.30 17.31 23.39
CA VAL A 1 5.86 17.42 23.11
C VAL A 1 5.16 16.60 24.19
N PRO A 2 4.18 17.14 24.94
CA PRO A 2 3.42 16.35 25.93
C PRO A 2 2.78 15.15 25.25
N LEU A 3 2.93 13.94 25.82
CA LEU A 3 2.46 12.68 25.24
C LEU A 3 0.97 12.70 24.85
N GLY A 4 0.11 13.36 25.66
CA GLY A 4 -1.33 13.46 25.39
C GLY A 4 -1.69 14.31 24.15
N LEU A 5 -0.83 15.23 23.72
CA LEU A 5 -1.06 16.02 22.51
C LEU A 5 -0.82 15.17 21.24
N TRP A 6 0.16 14.26 21.29
CA TRP A 6 0.45 13.37 20.17
C TRP A 6 -0.72 12.46 19.84
N GLU A 7 -1.31 11.82 20.82
CA GLU A 7 -2.45 10.91 20.61
C GLU A 7 -3.63 11.62 19.93
N THR A 8 -3.94 12.85 20.37
CA THR A 8 -5.04 13.64 19.80
C THR A 8 -4.74 14.05 18.36
N VAL A 9 -3.51 14.49 18.07
CA VAL A 9 -3.09 14.88 16.72
C VAL A 9 -3.07 13.67 15.80
N HIS A 10 -2.52 12.56 16.26
CA HIS A 10 -2.44 11.30 15.50
C HIS A 10 -3.83 10.80 15.08
N ALA A 11 -4.77 10.72 16.03
CA ALA A 11 -6.16 10.35 15.74
C ALA A 11 -6.83 11.31 14.74
N GLY A 12 -6.56 12.60 14.86
CA GLY A 12 -7.04 13.63 13.93
C GLY A 12 -6.49 13.45 12.51
N VAL A 13 -5.20 13.15 12.37
CA VAL A 13 -4.54 12.89 11.09
C VAL A 13 -5.09 11.63 10.42
N LEU A 14 -5.21 10.52 11.15
CA LEU A 14 -5.79 9.29 10.63
C LEU A 14 -7.21 9.52 10.12
N ARG A 15 -8.05 10.18 10.90
CA ARG A 15 -9.42 10.50 10.49
C ARG A 15 -9.46 11.38 9.24
N TRP A 16 -8.56 12.35 9.12
CA TRP A 16 -8.45 13.16 7.92
C TRP A 16 -8.04 12.35 6.69
N LEU A 17 -7.06 11.46 6.84
CA LEU A 17 -6.61 10.57 5.75
C LEU A 17 -7.73 9.61 5.30
N GLU A 18 -8.60 9.21 6.21
CA GLU A 18 -9.75 8.35 5.91
C GLU A 18 -10.88 9.10 5.22
N THR A 19 -11.24 10.28 5.73
CA THR A 19 -12.49 10.95 5.37
C THR A 19 -12.31 12.17 4.49
N GLY A 20 -11.09 12.72 4.40
CA GLY A 20 -10.81 14.01 3.76
C GLY A 20 -11.29 15.22 4.58
N ILE A 21 -11.89 15.01 5.75
CA ILE A 21 -12.42 16.08 6.59
C ILE A 21 -11.36 16.47 7.61
N ARG A 22 -10.84 17.69 7.48
CA ARG A 22 -9.88 18.22 8.47
C ARG A 22 -10.55 18.39 9.84
N PRO A 23 -9.84 18.10 10.94
CA PRO A 23 -10.39 18.25 12.29
C PRO A 23 -10.85 19.69 12.62
N ASP A 24 -10.25 20.67 11.94
CA ASP A 24 -10.51 22.11 12.07
C ASP A 24 -11.43 22.67 10.97
N ALA A 25 -11.86 21.87 10.00
CA ALA A 25 -12.74 22.32 8.96
C ALA A 25 -14.11 22.70 9.54
N ARG A 26 -14.52 23.95 9.33
CA ARG A 26 -15.91 24.33 9.50
C ARG A 26 -16.74 23.50 8.52
N PRO A 27 -17.92 23.01 8.90
CA PRO A 27 -18.90 22.58 7.92
C PRO A 27 -19.12 23.75 6.97
N ASP A 28 -18.87 23.53 5.67
CA ASP A 28 -19.11 24.55 4.67
C ASP A 28 -20.53 25.08 4.86
N PRO A 29 -20.71 26.40 5.05
CA PRO A 29 -22.06 26.93 5.06
C PRO A 29 -22.68 26.54 3.72
N LYS A 30 -23.76 25.78 3.76
CA LYS A 30 -24.55 25.46 2.56
C LYS A 30 -24.67 26.75 1.76
N PRO A 31 -24.45 26.77 0.42
CA PRO A 31 -24.57 27.95 -0.37
C PRO A 31 -26.00 28.46 -0.26
N SER A 32 -26.24 29.31 0.73
CA SER A 32 -27.50 30.05 0.82
C SER A 32 -27.47 31.05 -0.32
N LYS A 33 -28.39 30.92 -1.25
CA LYS A 33 -28.73 31.96 -2.22
C LYS A 33 -29.25 33.16 -1.45
N VAL A 34 -28.35 33.94 -0.87
CA VAL A 34 -28.70 35.23 -0.28
C VAL A 34 -28.55 36.30 -1.35
N LYS A 35 -29.70 36.74 -1.89
CA LYS A 35 -29.80 38.03 -2.54
C LYS A 35 -29.31 39.08 -1.56
N SER A 36 -28.36 39.89 -1.98
CA SER A 36 -27.84 41.01 -1.22
C SER A 36 -28.97 42.02 -0.95
N PRO A 37 -29.20 42.39 0.32
CA PRO A 37 -29.78 43.67 0.63
C PRO A 37 -28.66 44.58 1.22
N SER A 38 -28.55 45.73 0.63
CA SER A 38 -27.78 46.87 1.09
C SER A 38 -28.07 47.24 2.54
N GLY A 39 -27.02 47.50 3.29
CA GLY A 39 -26.98 48.45 4.39
C GLY A 39 -27.62 48.05 5.70
N ARG A 40 -26.74 47.66 6.68
CA ARG A 40 -26.90 48.13 8.08
C ARG A 40 -25.59 48.04 8.82
N LYS A 41 -25.12 49.18 9.34
CA LYS A 41 -24.04 49.30 10.32
C LYS A 41 -24.51 48.73 11.68
N GLY A 42 -23.63 48.04 12.37
CA GLY A 42 -23.75 47.76 13.80
C GLY A 42 -23.96 46.29 14.14
N ALA A 43 -22.90 45.49 14.19
CA ALA A 43 -22.89 44.24 14.93
C ALA A 43 -21.58 44.17 15.73
N THR A 44 -21.70 44.07 17.03
CA THR A 44 -20.67 43.83 18.05
C THR A 44 -19.79 42.65 17.61
N PRO A 45 -18.44 42.74 17.68
CA PRO A 45 -17.58 41.60 17.36
C PRO A 45 -17.78 40.51 18.40
N ALA A 46 -18.29 39.37 17.97
CA ALA A 46 -18.29 38.15 18.75
C ALA A 46 -16.83 37.77 19.04
N VAL A 47 -16.52 37.56 20.33
CA VAL A 47 -15.23 37.06 20.79
C VAL A 47 -14.91 35.78 20.02
N PRO A 48 -13.76 35.66 19.35
CA PRO A 48 -13.42 34.46 18.63
C PRO A 48 -13.21 33.34 19.64
N GLU A 49 -14.09 32.35 19.65
CA GLU A 49 -13.89 31.10 20.35
C GLU A 49 -12.54 30.51 19.95
N GLN A 50 -11.59 30.44 20.88
CA GLN A 50 -10.24 29.92 20.65
C GLN A 50 -10.36 28.44 20.26
N ARG A 51 -10.29 28.16 18.97
CA ARG A 51 -10.21 26.81 18.46
C ARG A 51 -8.81 26.27 18.67
N PRO A 52 -8.67 24.98 18.99
CA PRO A 52 -7.38 24.36 18.96
C PRO A 52 -6.78 24.59 17.56
N GLN A 53 -5.68 25.30 17.52
CA GLN A 53 -4.98 25.62 16.28
C GLN A 53 -4.40 24.31 15.74
N TRP A 54 -4.57 24.09 14.43
CA TRP A 54 -3.94 22.97 13.75
C TRP A 54 -2.43 22.97 14.05
N PRO A 55 -1.84 21.85 14.53
CA PRO A 55 -0.48 21.86 15.10
C PRO A 55 0.63 22.04 14.04
N LEU A 56 0.29 21.96 12.77
CA LEU A 56 1.23 22.23 11.70
C LEU A 56 1.23 23.73 11.38
N PRO A 57 2.43 24.35 11.20
CA PRO A 57 2.52 25.75 10.84
C PRO A 57 1.77 26.02 9.54
N ASP A 58 1.09 27.16 9.46
CA ASP A 58 0.48 27.62 8.23
C ASP A 58 1.59 27.82 7.20
N THR A 59 1.60 27.03 6.16
CA THR A 59 2.63 27.04 5.11
C THR A 59 2.46 28.22 4.15
N GLY A 60 1.42 29.05 4.34
CA GLY A 60 1.12 30.15 3.40
C GLY A 60 0.68 29.65 2.02
N LEU A 61 0.61 28.36 1.80
CA LEU A 61 0.12 27.75 0.57
C LEU A 61 -1.42 27.83 0.58
N CYS A 62 -1.93 29.03 0.37
CA CYS A 62 -3.36 29.22 0.12
C CYS A 62 -3.79 28.37 -1.06
N GLY A 63 -4.80 27.57 -0.82
CA GLY A 63 -5.32 26.57 -1.69
C GLY A 63 -5.37 26.94 -3.18
N VAL A 64 -4.33 26.56 -3.90
CA VAL A 64 -4.49 26.26 -5.30
C VAL A 64 -5.56 25.18 -5.34
N LYS A 65 -6.71 25.48 -5.93
CA LYS A 65 -7.73 24.47 -6.28
C LYS A 65 -7.10 23.55 -7.32
N SER A 66 -6.17 22.73 -6.87
CA SER A 66 -5.61 21.68 -7.67
C SER A 66 -6.78 20.72 -7.94
N ARG A 67 -7.26 20.70 -9.17
CA ARG A 67 -8.07 19.61 -9.71
C ARG A 67 -7.19 18.36 -9.80
N ASN A 68 -6.46 18.05 -8.75
CA ASN A 68 -5.63 16.88 -8.71
C ASN A 68 -6.52 15.65 -8.56
N MET A 69 -6.49 14.82 -9.55
CA MET A 69 -7.03 13.47 -9.59
C MET A 69 -6.48 12.59 -8.43
N TYR A 70 -5.48 13.09 -7.70
CA TYR A 70 -4.82 12.49 -6.54
C TYR A 70 -5.44 12.86 -5.18
N SER A 71 -6.55 13.63 -5.16
CA SER A 71 -7.19 14.03 -3.89
C SER A 71 -8.35 13.14 -3.48
N ALA A 72 -8.48 11.96 -4.07
CA ALA A 72 -9.47 10.99 -3.62
C ALA A 72 -9.13 10.47 -2.22
N PHE A 73 -10.10 10.48 -1.33
CA PHE A 73 -10.04 9.84 -0.03
C PHE A 73 -10.84 8.54 -0.05
N PRO A 74 -10.46 7.54 0.74
CA PRO A 74 -9.36 7.51 1.71
C PRO A 74 -7.97 7.46 1.05
N LYS A 75 -6.95 7.97 1.74
CA LYS A 75 -5.54 7.83 1.37
C LYS A 75 -5.01 6.48 1.83
N GLY A 76 -5.45 5.41 1.18
CA GLY A 76 -5.18 4.05 1.60
C GLY A 76 -3.71 3.69 1.62
N ASP A 77 -2.92 4.19 0.68
CA ASP A 77 -1.46 4.03 0.61
C ASP A 77 -0.77 4.59 1.85
N VAL A 78 -1.07 5.84 2.21
CA VAL A 78 -0.50 6.50 3.40
C VAL A 78 -0.96 5.82 4.70
N LEU A 79 -2.22 5.40 4.78
CA LEU A 79 -2.76 4.69 5.94
C LEU A 79 -2.07 3.34 6.15
N ILE A 80 -1.74 2.63 5.07
CA ILE A 80 -0.98 1.38 5.12
C ILE A 80 0.44 1.65 5.62
N GLU A 81 1.13 2.66 5.07
CA GLU A 81 2.48 3.00 5.49
C GLU A 81 2.54 3.35 6.99
N ILE A 82 1.60 4.15 7.48
CA ILE A 82 1.48 4.48 8.91
C ILE A 82 1.25 3.20 9.73
N ALA A 83 0.31 2.35 9.31
CA ALA A 83 0.00 1.10 10.01
C ALA A 83 1.20 0.15 10.08
N ILE A 84 2.02 0.06 9.02
CA ILE A 84 3.26 -0.71 9.00
C ILE A 84 4.28 -0.12 9.99
N LEU A 85 4.49 1.19 9.99
CA LEU A 85 5.44 1.86 10.89
C LEU A 85 5.04 1.68 12.35
N GLU A 86 3.75 1.68 12.65
CA GLU A 86 3.20 1.47 13.99
C GLU A 86 3.02 0.00 14.35
N LYS A 87 3.41 -0.93 13.46
CA LYS A 87 3.26 -2.38 13.64
C LYS A 87 1.81 -2.84 13.85
N ARG A 88 0.85 -2.07 13.32
CA ARG A 88 -0.58 -2.41 13.32
C ARG A 88 -0.89 -3.26 12.07
N HIS A 89 -0.43 -4.51 12.09
CA HIS A 89 -0.44 -5.40 10.92
C HIS A 89 -1.86 -5.72 10.44
N ASP A 90 -2.82 -5.87 11.36
CA ASP A 90 -4.24 -6.09 11.02
C ASP A 90 -4.83 -4.90 10.25
N ASP A 91 -4.54 -3.68 10.69
CA ASP A 91 -5.00 -2.46 10.01
C ASP A 91 -4.35 -2.32 8.63
N ALA A 92 -3.04 -2.62 8.52
CA ALA A 92 -2.35 -2.62 7.23
C ALA A 92 -3.00 -3.58 6.23
N LEU A 93 -3.34 -4.80 6.66
CA LEU A 93 -4.05 -5.78 5.82
C LEU A 93 -5.47 -5.33 5.50
N ALA A 94 -6.20 -4.76 6.46
CA ALA A 94 -7.56 -4.26 6.26
C ALA A 94 -7.60 -3.11 5.23
N TRP A 95 -6.66 -2.18 5.30
CA TRP A 95 -6.53 -1.11 4.31
C TRP A 95 -6.08 -1.64 2.95
N PHE A 96 -5.11 -2.56 2.93
CA PHE A 96 -4.64 -3.17 1.69
C PHE A 96 -5.75 -3.92 0.93
N ALA A 97 -6.65 -4.58 1.65
CA ALA A 97 -7.80 -5.28 1.07
C ALA A 97 -8.82 -4.31 0.40
N ARG A 98 -8.87 -3.04 0.82
CA ARG A 98 -9.77 -2.01 0.27
C ARG A 98 -9.22 -1.34 -1.00
N ILE A 99 -7.93 -1.45 -1.26
CA ILE A 99 -7.31 -0.86 -2.46
C ILE A 99 -7.79 -1.64 -3.69
N PRO A 100 -8.32 -0.97 -4.73
CA PRO A 100 -8.72 -1.62 -5.96
C PRO A 100 -7.55 -2.40 -6.57
N ARG A 101 -7.79 -3.65 -6.96
CA ARG A 101 -6.75 -4.56 -7.49
C ARG A 101 -6.01 -4.02 -8.71
N ARG A 102 -6.60 -3.10 -9.47
CA ARG A 102 -5.96 -2.44 -10.61
C ARG A 102 -4.79 -1.55 -10.18
N ASP A 103 -4.88 -0.97 -9.00
CA ASP A 103 -3.88 -0.02 -8.50
C ASP A 103 -2.71 -0.72 -7.81
N THR A 104 -2.88 -2.00 -7.42
CA THR A 104 -1.82 -2.81 -6.82
C THR A 104 -0.79 -3.35 -7.82
N PHE A 105 -1.11 -3.38 -9.12
CA PHE A 105 -0.25 -3.90 -10.19
C PHE A 105 0.16 -2.85 -11.24
N GLY A 106 -0.26 -1.59 -11.09
CA GLY A 106 0.00 -0.52 -12.05
C GLY A 106 1.39 0.11 -11.93
N TRP A 107 1.76 0.91 -12.94
CA TRP A 107 3.01 1.69 -13.03
C TRP A 107 3.16 2.78 -11.95
N GLY A 108 2.20 2.93 -11.04
CA GLY A 108 2.29 3.76 -9.86
C GLY A 108 2.38 2.88 -8.63
N TYR A 109 2.95 3.34 -7.58
CA TYR A 109 3.07 2.86 -6.18
C TYR A 109 2.59 1.44 -5.80
N GLY A 110 1.71 0.78 -6.60
CA GLY A 110 1.02 -0.45 -6.23
C GLY A 110 1.89 -1.70 -6.12
N GLY A 111 2.92 -1.87 -6.96
CA GLY A 111 3.80 -3.06 -6.89
C GLY A 111 4.68 -3.06 -5.66
N GLY A 112 5.16 -1.88 -5.24
CA GLY A 112 5.97 -1.72 -4.03
C GLY A 112 5.16 -1.86 -2.75
N LEU A 113 3.93 -1.35 -2.72
CA LEU A 113 3.08 -1.36 -1.53
C LEU A 113 2.71 -2.79 -1.10
N GLY A 114 2.31 -3.65 -2.03
CA GLY A 114 1.99 -5.04 -1.72
C GLY A 114 3.21 -5.80 -1.18
N ALA A 115 4.39 -5.58 -1.75
CA ALA A 115 5.62 -6.17 -1.23
C ALA A 115 5.93 -5.68 0.20
N ALA A 116 5.79 -4.38 0.46
CA ALA A 116 6.00 -3.80 1.77
C ALA A 116 5.01 -4.35 2.83
N VAL A 117 3.73 -4.48 2.46
CA VAL A 117 2.73 -5.11 3.35
C VAL A 117 3.12 -6.55 3.65
N ALA A 118 3.41 -7.37 2.62
CA ALA A 118 3.76 -8.77 2.82
C ALA A 118 5.02 -8.93 3.69
N GLU A 119 6.04 -8.08 3.49
CA GLU A 119 7.24 -8.06 4.32
C GLU A 119 6.95 -7.69 5.77
N ALA A 120 6.08 -6.72 6.01
CA ALA A 120 5.73 -6.29 7.36
C ALA A 120 4.95 -7.37 8.12
N VAL A 121 4.06 -8.09 7.43
CA VAL A 121 3.12 -9.03 8.09
C VAL A 121 3.59 -10.49 8.09
N GLN A 122 4.71 -10.83 7.42
CA GLN A 122 5.15 -12.22 7.22
C GLN A 122 5.36 -13.04 8.50
N GLU A 123 5.59 -12.37 9.63
CA GLU A 123 5.80 -13.04 10.92
C GLU A 123 4.49 -13.25 11.66
N THR A 124 3.59 -12.29 11.59
CA THR A 124 2.30 -12.30 12.30
C THR A 124 1.18 -12.95 11.48
N HIS A 125 1.20 -12.75 10.16
CA HIS A 125 0.20 -13.25 9.22
C HIS A 125 0.87 -13.89 8.00
N PRO A 126 1.59 -15.02 8.19
CA PRO A 126 2.38 -15.62 7.11
C PRO A 126 1.54 -16.04 5.90
N ASP A 127 0.34 -16.53 6.09
CA ASP A 127 -0.55 -16.93 4.99
C ASP A 127 -0.96 -15.72 4.14
N ALA A 128 -1.26 -14.58 4.76
CA ALA A 128 -1.55 -13.35 4.04
C ALA A 128 -0.34 -12.85 3.23
N ALA A 129 0.87 -12.92 3.81
CA ALA A 129 2.09 -12.58 3.11
C ALA A 129 2.35 -13.49 1.89
N LEU A 130 2.19 -14.81 2.06
CA LEU A 130 2.31 -15.79 0.99
C LEU A 130 1.32 -15.53 -0.15
N ASP A 131 0.06 -15.22 0.18
CA ASP A 131 -0.96 -14.88 -0.81
C ASP A 131 -0.66 -13.60 -1.59
N ILE A 132 -0.11 -12.59 -0.92
CA ILE A 132 0.27 -11.33 -1.57
C ILE A 132 1.44 -11.57 -2.53
N TRP A 133 2.52 -12.20 -2.06
CA TRP A 133 3.68 -12.48 -2.91
C TRP A 133 3.37 -13.43 -4.07
N ARG A 134 2.53 -14.44 -3.85
CA ARG A 134 2.07 -15.34 -4.90
C ARG A 134 1.38 -14.57 -6.02
N ARG A 135 0.42 -13.70 -5.67
CA ARG A 135 -0.27 -12.87 -6.65
C ARG A 135 0.68 -11.94 -7.41
N GLN A 136 1.66 -11.36 -6.73
CA GLN A 136 2.67 -10.53 -7.37
C GLN A 136 3.55 -11.33 -8.33
N ALA A 137 4.03 -12.49 -7.90
CA ALA A 137 4.81 -13.39 -8.75
C ALA A 137 4.03 -13.82 -10.01
N GLU A 138 2.78 -14.23 -9.85
CA GLU A 138 1.91 -14.61 -10.98
C GLU A 138 1.67 -13.42 -11.94
N GLY A 139 1.47 -12.21 -11.40
CA GLY A 139 1.34 -10.99 -12.18
C GLY A 139 2.60 -10.67 -12.99
N GLU A 140 3.78 -10.79 -12.39
CA GLU A 140 5.05 -10.60 -13.11
C GLU A 140 5.28 -11.69 -14.17
N ILE A 141 4.94 -12.95 -13.86
CA ILE A 141 5.01 -14.06 -14.84
C ILE A 141 4.11 -13.80 -16.05
N ALA A 142 2.97 -13.16 -15.86
CA ALA A 142 2.04 -12.82 -16.94
C ALA A 142 2.57 -11.75 -17.89
N ARG A 143 3.54 -10.92 -17.49
CA ARG A 143 4.16 -9.86 -18.33
C ARG A 143 5.07 -10.40 -19.42
N VAL A 144 5.44 -11.67 -19.36
CA VAL A 144 6.20 -12.40 -20.40
C VAL A 144 7.50 -11.69 -20.83
N ASN A 145 8.30 -11.23 -19.87
CA ASN A 145 9.62 -10.68 -20.15
C ASN A 145 10.66 -11.15 -19.11
N PRO A 146 11.98 -11.21 -19.51
CA PRO A 146 13.02 -11.74 -18.63
C PRO A 146 13.19 -10.98 -17.30
N ALA A 147 13.04 -9.65 -17.29
CA ALA A 147 13.17 -8.85 -16.09
C ALA A 147 12.03 -9.16 -15.10
N ALA A 148 10.79 -9.26 -15.58
CA ALA A 148 9.64 -9.63 -14.77
C ALA A 148 9.80 -11.04 -14.18
N TYR A 149 10.40 -11.99 -14.89
CA TYR A 149 10.69 -13.33 -14.35
C TYR A 149 11.70 -13.28 -13.20
N GLN A 150 12.70 -12.38 -13.25
CA GLN A 150 13.62 -12.19 -12.12
C GLN A 150 12.90 -11.60 -10.91
N THR A 151 12.01 -10.61 -11.14
CA THR A 151 11.18 -10.04 -10.07
C THR A 151 10.25 -11.10 -9.46
N ALA A 152 9.61 -11.93 -10.29
CA ALA A 152 8.82 -13.06 -9.80
C ALA A 152 9.66 -14.03 -8.97
N GLY A 153 10.89 -14.32 -9.42
CA GLY A 153 11.85 -15.15 -8.69
C GLY A 153 12.15 -14.60 -7.28
N ALA A 154 12.34 -13.28 -7.15
CA ALA A 154 12.58 -12.65 -5.86
C ALA A 154 11.39 -12.81 -4.89
N TYR A 155 10.14 -12.70 -5.38
CA TYR A 155 8.97 -12.98 -4.54
C TYR A 155 8.89 -14.45 -4.13
N LEU A 156 9.15 -15.36 -5.06
CA LEU A 156 9.16 -16.81 -4.78
C LEU A 156 10.26 -17.18 -3.77
N GLU A 157 11.42 -16.52 -3.81
CA GLU A 157 12.49 -16.73 -2.83
C GLU A 157 12.06 -16.34 -1.40
N LYS A 158 11.37 -15.20 -1.25
CA LYS A 158 10.77 -14.80 0.03
C LYS A 158 9.73 -15.81 0.52
N MET A 159 8.87 -16.29 -0.39
CA MET A 159 7.88 -17.33 -0.06
C MET A 159 8.56 -18.62 0.40
N LYS A 160 9.63 -19.06 -0.28
CA LYS A 160 10.41 -20.25 0.09
C LYS A 160 10.91 -20.14 1.53
N ALA A 161 11.46 -18.99 1.92
CA ALA A 161 11.94 -18.76 3.28
C ALA A 161 10.82 -18.87 4.33
N VAL A 162 9.62 -18.34 4.01
CA VAL A 162 8.46 -18.45 4.91
C VAL A 162 7.96 -19.87 4.99
N TYR A 163 7.83 -20.60 3.87
CA TYR A 163 7.44 -22.01 3.88
C TYR A 163 8.40 -22.88 4.70
N ALA A 164 9.71 -22.68 4.53
CA ALA A 164 10.75 -23.39 5.31
C ALA A 164 10.64 -23.10 6.81
N ARG A 165 10.45 -21.81 7.18
CA ARG A 165 10.26 -21.41 8.58
C ARG A 165 9.02 -22.06 9.22
N LEU A 166 7.96 -22.27 8.44
CA LEU A 166 6.72 -22.90 8.92
C LEU A 166 6.74 -24.44 8.83
N GLY A 167 7.79 -25.05 8.30
CA GLY A 167 7.84 -26.50 8.06
C GLY A 167 6.89 -26.99 6.98
N ARG A 168 6.49 -26.12 6.02
CA ARG A 168 5.53 -26.38 4.96
C ARG A 168 6.19 -26.64 3.60
N ASP A 169 7.34 -27.33 3.59
CA ASP A 169 8.10 -27.65 2.38
C ASP A 169 7.29 -28.41 1.31
N PRO A 170 6.36 -29.33 1.66
CA PRO A 170 5.51 -29.98 0.65
C PRO A 170 4.63 -29.00 -0.12
N GLU A 171 4.12 -27.95 0.53
CA GLU A 171 3.30 -26.92 -0.13
C GLU A 171 4.14 -26.07 -1.08
N TRP A 172 5.37 -25.72 -0.69
CA TRP A 172 6.33 -25.07 -1.57
C TRP A 172 6.59 -25.90 -2.83
N THR A 173 6.88 -27.20 -2.65
CA THR A 173 7.15 -28.12 -3.76
C THR A 173 5.94 -28.22 -4.71
N ALA A 174 4.72 -28.31 -4.17
CA ALA A 174 3.50 -28.31 -4.95
C ALA A 174 3.30 -27.01 -5.74
N LEU A 175 3.57 -25.85 -5.12
CA LEU A 175 3.47 -24.55 -5.76
C LEU A 175 4.43 -24.44 -6.96
N ILE A 176 5.69 -24.82 -6.79
CA ILE A 176 6.68 -24.77 -7.88
C ILE A 176 6.30 -25.74 -9.00
N ALA A 177 5.83 -26.95 -8.69
CA ALA A 177 5.35 -27.91 -9.67
C ALA A 177 4.18 -27.34 -10.49
N ASP A 178 3.21 -26.70 -9.84
CA ASP A 178 2.06 -26.04 -10.48
C ASP A 178 2.51 -24.91 -11.42
N LEU A 179 3.41 -24.02 -10.94
CA LEU A 179 3.97 -22.95 -11.75
C LEU A 179 4.71 -23.48 -12.99
N ARG A 180 5.46 -24.57 -12.87
CA ARG A 180 6.13 -25.22 -14.01
C ARG A 180 5.11 -25.80 -14.99
N ALA A 181 4.10 -26.49 -14.52
CA ALA A 181 3.07 -27.10 -15.35
C ALA A 181 2.32 -26.05 -16.17
N LYS A 182 1.93 -24.94 -15.55
CA LYS A 182 1.21 -23.84 -16.18
C LYS A 182 2.06 -23.03 -17.18
N ASN A 183 3.36 -23.02 -17.00
CA ASN A 183 4.27 -22.14 -17.75
C ASN A 183 5.33 -22.90 -18.57
N ARG A 184 5.07 -24.15 -18.96
CA ARG A 184 6.00 -25.01 -19.73
C ARG A 184 6.71 -24.31 -20.90
N PRO A 185 6.05 -23.47 -21.72
CA PRO A 185 6.70 -22.84 -22.86
C PRO A 185 7.66 -21.70 -22.50
N LYS A 186 7.67 -21.22 -21.24
CA LYS A 186 8.44 -20.06 -20.79
C LYS A 186 9.83 -20.47 -20.30
N ARG A 187 10.74 -20.78 -21.23
CA ARG A 187 12.12 -21.28 -20.92
C ARG A 187 12.86 -20.44 -19.89
N ARG A 188 12.81 -19.09 -20.01
CA ARG A 188 13.50 -18.20 -19.08
C ARG A 188 12.92 -18.25 -17.67
N LEU A 189 11.61 -18.46 -17.53
CA LEU A 189 11.00 -18.67 -16.22
C LEU A 189 11.46 -20.01 -15.63
N THR A 190 11.51 -21.08 -16.45
CA THR A 190 12.01 -22.39 -15.99
C THR A 190 13.42 -22.27 -15.42
N GLU A 191 14.31 -21.50 -16.06
CA GLU A 191 15.66 -21.25 -15.54
C GLU A 191 15.67 -20.55 -14.18
N VAL A 192 14.71 -19.64 -13.93
CA VAL A 192 14.55 -18.99 -12.61
C VAL A 192 14.07 -20.00 -11.56
N LEU A 193 13.07 -20.82 -11.90
CA LEU A 193 12.56 -21.86 -11.00
C LEU A 193 13.62 -22.93 -10.68
N ASP A 194 14.43 -23.35 -11.67
CA ASP A 194 15.54 -24.29 -11.45
C ASP A 194 16.56 -23.74 -10.44
N ARG A 195 16.86 -22.45 -10.51
CA ARG A 195 17.76 -21.80 -9.56
C ARG A 195 17.19 -21.81 -8.15
N LEU A 196 15.90 -21.54 -7.99
CA LEU A 196 15.21 -21.53 -6.69
C LEU A 196 15.22 -22.93 -6.04
N GLU A 197 15.14 -23.99 -6.84
CA GLU A 197 15.21 -25.36 -6.36
C GLU A 197 16.65 -25.90 -6.20
N GLY A 198 17.65 -25.10 -6.56
CA GLY A 198 19.05 -25.52 -6.51
C GLY A 198 19.43 -26.56 -7.56
N ILE A 199 18.61 -26.69 -8.62
CA ILE A 199 18.90 -27.56 -9.75
C ILE A 199 20.00 -26.89 -10.57
N ALA A 200 21.26 -27.29 -10.32
CA ALA A 200 22.39 -26.81 -11.11
C ALA A 200 22.17 -27.21 -12.59
N LYS A 201 22.24 -26.23 -13.51
CA LYS A 201 22.38 -26.57 -14.93
C LYS A 201 23.58 -27.50 -15.08
N LYS A 202 23.37 -28.75 -15.46
CA LYS A 202 24.43 -29.57 -16.01
C LYS A 202 25.03 -28.76 -17.15
N ALA A 203 26.22 -28.21 -16.96
CA ALA A 203 26.99 -27.58 -18.02
C ALA A 203 27.08 -28.60 -19.13
N GLY A 204 26.41 -28.34 -20.27
CA GLY A 204 26.50 -29.17 -21.42
C GLY A 204 27.97 -29.22 -21.81
N LYS A 205 28.60 -30.36 -21.55
CA LYS A 205 29.94 -30.67 -22.05
C LYS A 205 29.79 -30.69 -23.55
N ILE A 206 30.20 -29.59 -24.20
CA ILE A 206 30.41 -29.56 -25.66
C ILE A 206 31.60 -30.47 -25.85
N ILE A 207 31.33 -31.71 -26.30
CA ILE A 207 32.32 -32.59 -26.84
C ILE A 207 32.56 -32.04 -28.25
N GLY A 208 33.72 -31.38 -28.46
CA GLY A 208 34.25 -31.04 -29.75
C GLY A 208 34.78 -32.27 -30.44
#